data_4a1c0d87a61dfcf6dabaeadfbdd34e39
#
_entry.id   4a1c0d87a61dfcf6dabaeadfbdd34e39
#
_cell.length_a   1.000
_cell.length_b   1.000
_cell.length_c   1.000
_cell.angle_alpha   90.00
_cell.angle_beta   90.00
_cell.angle_gamma   90.00
#
_symmetry.space_group_name_H-M   'P 1'
#
loop_
_entity.id
_entity.type
_entity.pdbx_description
1 polymer ?
#
loop_
_entity_poly.entity_id
_entity_poly.type
_entity_poly.pdbx_seq_one_letter_code
_entity_poly.pdbx_strand_id
1 'polypeptide(L)'
;MLEPVSVKLTSPLSPEQVKQYEEDGYLVIRNGCSNDLIEAFNSHIYTIRSAEKLPDWAHPRKGHEISDKDRFSVRLFNPHLHDGFSLQMMKLPIIRDSLAQLLGDEAVGIQSMYFYKSPGSPGQAAHQDYYYIDNKPNTLTAAWIATEDVDEENGCLWVIPGSHKEGLLPHGRVKDVSEHEAWTDETEGADLSKQIPVVMKSGDIVFFHNLLIHSSKKNRTDDRWRRSYVCHYIRHDSTIEREDLKNKISLL
;
A
#
# COMPACT_ATOMS: atom_id res chain seq x y z
N MET A 1 -2.55 35.50 17.54
CA MET A 1 -2.28 34.06 17.49
C MET A 1 -3.59 33.40 17.05
N LEU A 2 -3.60 32.75 15.88
CA LEU A 2 -4.75 31.96 15.46
C LEU A 2 -4.75 30.72 16.34
N GLU A 3 -5.86 30.41 16.99
CA GLU A 3 -6.02 29.16 17.71
C GLU A 3 -5.88 27.99 16.71
N PRO A 4 -5.23 26.89 17.08
CA PRO A 4 -5.15 25.73 16.22
C PRO A 4 -6.59 25.24 15.95
N VAL A 5 -6.97 25.18 14.68
CA VAL A 5 -8.25 24.58 14.26
C VAL A 5 -8.18 23.11 14.65
N SER A 6 -8.87 22.74 15.71
CA SER A 6 -9.02 21.34 16.10
C SER A 6 -9.83 20.62 15.00
N VAL A 7 -9.14 19.87 14.16
CA VAL A 7 -9.81 18.98 13.20
C VAL A 7 -10.44 17.84 14.00
N LYS A 8 -11.76 17.82 14.06
CA LYS A 8 -12.49 16.76 14.74
C LYS A 8 -12.37 15.48 13.90
N LEU A 9 -11.63 14.50 14.40
CA LEU A 9 -11.61 13.16 13.83
C LEU A 9 -13.01 12.54 13.93
N THR A 10 -13.42 11.84 12.89
CA THR A 10 -14.66 11.07 12.89
C THR A 10 -14.37 9.62 13.25
N SER A 11 -15.40 8.82 13.54
CA SER A 11 -15.26 7.38 13.77
C SER A 11 -15.92 6.62 12.61
N PRO A 12 -15.23 6.52 11.46
CA PRO A 12 -15.84 5.95 10.25
C PRO A 12 -16.01 4.43 10.34
N LEU A 13 -15.34 3.76 11.28
CA LEU A 13 -15.38 2.32 11.44
C LEU A 13 -16.38 1.92 12.54
N SER A 14 -17.17 0.88 12.27
CA SER A 14 -17.99 0.26 13.31
C SER A 14 -17.12 -0.53 14.30
N PRO A 15 -17.64 -0.82 15.52
CA PRO A 15 -16.92 -1.68 16.47
C PRO A 15 -16.58 -3.06 15.89
N GLU A 16 -17.45 -3.63 15.07
CA GLU A 16 -17.22 -4.91 14.40
C GLU A 16 -16.06 -4.85 13.40
N GLN A 17 -15.95 -3.74 12.68
CA GLN A 17 -14.85 -3.50 11.74
C GLN A 17 -13.50 -3.36 12.46
N VAL A 18 -13.47 -2.64 13.58
CA VAL A 18 -12.27 -2.53 14.42
C VAL A 18 -11.88 -3.92 14.95
N LYS A 19 -12.86 -4.66 15.48
CA LYS A 19 -12.65 -6.02 15.95
C LYS A 19 -12.14 -6.95 14.85
N GLN A 20 -12.68 -6.86 13.64
CA GLN A 20 -12.20 -7.62 12.50
C GLN A 20 -10.71 -7.32 12.21
N TYR A 21 -10.31 -6.05 12.21
CA TYR A 21 -8.90 -5.68 12.02
C TYR A 21 -8.01 -6.27 13.12
N GLU A 22 -8.45 -6.24 14.38
CA GLU A 22 -7.72 -6.83 15.50
C GLU A 22 -7.62 -8.37 15.44
N GLU A 23 -8.65 -9.02 14.93
CA GLU A 23 -8.71 -10.49 14.83
C GLU A 23 -7.97 -11.01 13.59
N ASP A 24 -8.22 -10.41 12.43
CA ASP A 24 -7.74 -10.90 11.13
C ASP A 24 -6.46 -10.21 10.67
N GLY A 25 -6.14 -9.03 11.23
CA GLY A 25 -5.00 -8.21 10.84
C GLY A 25 -5.23 -7.39 9.56
N TYR A 26 -6.44 -7.40 9.03
CA TYR A 26 -6.83 -6.56 7.90
C TYR A 26 -8.32 -6.21 7.93
N LEU A 27 -8.68 -5.14 7.22
CA LEU A 27 -10.05 -4.66 7.06
C LEU A 27 -10.23 -4.05 5.69
N VAL A 28 -11.32 -4.40 4.99
CA VAL A 28 -11.69 -3.78 3.71
C VAL A 28 -12.83 -2.78 3.92
N ILE A 29 -12.59 -1.53 3.54
CA ILE A 29 -13.63 -0.50 3.42
C ILE A 29 -14.08 -0.46 1.96
N ARG A 30 -15.34 -0.75 1.73
CA ARG A 30 -15.94 -0.69 0.39
C ARG A 30 -16.29 0.76 0.03
N ASN A 31 -16.02 1.13 -1.23
CA ASN A 31 -16.30 2.48 -1.76
C ASN A 31 -15.68 3.61 -0.90
N GLY A 32 -14.47 3.39 -0.38
CA GLY A 32 -13.74 4.40 0.41
C GLY A 32 -13.32 5.62 -0.40
N CYS A 33 -13.19 5.47 -1.72
CA CYS A 33 -12.96 6.55 -2.69
C CYS A 33 -14.05 6.51 -3.76
N SER A 34 -14.47 7.67 -4.26
CA SER A 34 -15.38 7.73 -5.41
C SER A 34 -14.66 7.31 -6.70
N ASN A 35 -15.40 6.76 -7.66
CA ASN A 35 -14.86 6.40 -8.97
C ASN A 35 -14.24 7.62 -9.68
N ASP A 36 -14.91 8.78 -9.64
CA ASP A 36 -14.39 10.01 -10.25
C ASP A 36 -13.02 10.41 -9.68
N LEU A 37 -12.83 10.27 -8.36
CA LEU A 37 -11.55 10.55 -7.72
C LEU A 37 -10.46 9.58 -8.20
N ILE A 38 -10.81 8.29 -8.29
CA ILE A 38 -9.88 7.25 -8.75
C ILE A 38 -9.51 7.44 -10.22
N GLU A 39 -10.48 7.72 -11.09
CA GLU A 39 -10.23 8.01 -12.51
C GLU A 39 -9.36 9.24 -12.70
N ALA A 40 -9.65 10.32 -11.96
CA ALA A 40 -8.83 11.52 -11.99
C ALA A 40 -7.39 11.25 -11.52
N PHE A 41 -7.22 10.48 -10.44
CA PHE A 41 -5.91 10.11 -9.92
C PHE A 41 -5.14 9.22 -10.90
N ASN A 42 -5.77 8.18 -11.45
CA ASN A 42 -5.15 7.32 -12.46
C ASN A 42 -4.71 8.10 -13.70
N SER A 43 -5.56 9.01 -14.19
CA SER A 43 -5.26 9.86 -15.35
C SER A 43 -4.09 10.80 -15.07
N HIS A 44 -4.06 11.39 -13.86
CA HIS A 44 -2.95 12.25 -13.43
C HIS A 44 -1.62 11.47 -13.36
N ILE A 45 -1.61 10.31 -12.72
CA ILE A 45 -0.41 9.45 -12.63
C ILE A 45 0.01 8.98 -14.03
N TYR A 46 -0.94 8.64 -14.90
CA TYR A 46 -0.63 8.28 -16.28
C TYR A 46 0.04 9.44 -17.03
N THR A 47 -0.44 10.68 -16.85
CA THR A 47 0.17 11.87 -17.45
C THR A 47 1.62 12.05 -17.01
N ILE A 48 1.93 11.88 -15.73
CA ILE A 48 3.30 11.94 -15.20
C ILE A 48 4.17 10.89 -15.89
N ARG A 49 3.68 9.65 -16.00
CA ARG A 49 4.45 8.52 -16.55
C ARG A 49 4.62 8.57 -18.08
N SER A 50 3.68 9.20 -18.77
CA SER A 50 3.68 9.35 -20.23
C SER A 50 4.43 10.59 -20.71
N ALA A 51 4.91 11.45 -19.79
CA ALA A 51 5.65 12.64 -20.16
C ALA A 51 6.90 12.26 -20.98
N GLU A 52 7.20 13.06 -22.02
CA GLU A 52 8.38 12.88 -22.88
C GLU A 52 9.66 12.82 -22.03
N LYS A 53 9.76 13.73 -21.06
CA LYS A 53 10.80 13.74 -20.05
C LYS A 53 10.19 13.43 -18.68
N LEU A 54 10.50 12.26 -18.12
CA LEU A 54 10.09 11.91 -16.76
C LEU A 54 10.75 12.83 -15.75
N PRO A 55 10.00 13.30 -14.73
CA PRO A 55 10.61 13.91 -13.55
C PRO A 55 11.58 12.94 -12.88
N ASP A 56 12.68 13.43 -12.34
CA ASP A 56 13.74 12.61 -11.72
C ASP A 56 13.21 11.64 -10.65
N TRP A 57 12.24 12.08 -9.87
CA TRP A 57 11.61 11.25 -8.83
C TRP A 57 10.71 10.13 -9.40
N ALA A 58 10.19 10.31 -10.61
CA ALA A 58 9.35 9.31 -11.28
C ALA A 58 10.18 8.30 -12.10
N HIS A 59 11.51 8.49 -12.14
CA HIS A 59 12.41 7.65 -12.93
C HIS A 59 12.67 6.31 -12.22
N PRO A 60 12.37 5.14 -12.83
CA PRO A 60 12.55 3.83 -12.19
C PRO A 60 14.01 3.47 -11.94
N ARG A 61 14.94 4.00 -12.74
CA ARG A 61 16.39 3.78 -12.62
C ARG A 61 17.13 5.05 -12.99
N LYS A 62 17.73 5.72 -12.01
CA LYS A 62 18.54 6.93 -12.28
C LYS A 62 19.65 6.64 -13.29
N GLY A 63 19.76 7.46 -14.33
CA GLY A 63 20.88 7.42 -15.29
C GLY A 63 20.73 6.41 -16.44
N HIS A 64 19.59 5.77 -16.63
CA HIS A 64 19.34 4.87 -17.75
C HIS A 64 18.21 5.39 -18.63
N GLU A 65 18.31 5.18 -19.95
CA GLU A 65 17.18 5.35 -20.85
C GLU A 65 16.08 4.33 -20.48
N ILE A 66 14.83 4.78 -20.47
CA ILE A 66 13.68 3.95 -20.13
C ILE A 66 12.99 3.53 -21.42
N SER A 67 12.86 2.24 -21.64
CA SER A 67 11.99 1.72 -22.68
C SER A 67 10.51 1.99 -22.32
N ASP A 68 9.64 2.08 -23.33
CA ASP A 68 8.21 2.26 -23.08
C ASP A 68 7.63 1.12 -22.20
N LYS A 69 8.18 -0.09 -22.30
CA LYS A 69 7.82 -1.22 -21.46
C LYS A 69 8.18 -0.97 -19.99
N ASP A 70 9.32 -0.34 -19.71
CA ASP A 70 9.78 -0.09 -18.34
C ASP A 70 9.03 1.07 -17.67
N ARG A 71 8.44 2.00 -18.46
CA ARG A 71 7.67 3.14 -17.93
C ARG A 71 6.53 2.69 -17.01
N PHE A 72 5.87 1.58 -17.35
CA PHE A 72 4.70 1.07 -16.64
C PHE A 72 4.93 -0.29 -15.97
N SER A 73 6.17 -0.76 -15.89
CA SER A 73 6.51 -2.02 -15.23
C SER A 73 7.00 -1.88 -13.80
N VAL A 74 7.29 -0.65 -13.36
CA VAL A 74 7.90 -0.37 -12.06
C VAL A 74 7.03 0.60 -11.28
N ARG A 75 6.96 0.41 -9.95
CA ARG A 75 6.25 1.32 -9.06
C ARG A 75 6.84 2.73 -9.05
N LEU A 76 6.00 3.74 -8.82
CA LEU A 76 6.46 5.04 -8.34
C LEU A 76 6.70 4.94 -6.84
N PHE A 77 7.87 5.34 -6.40
CA PHE A 77 8.25 5.30 -5.00
C PHE A 77 8.17 6.70 -4.38
N ASN A 78 7.47 6.82 -3.26
CA ASN A 78 7.23 8.06 -2.53
C ASN A 78 6.69 9.25 -3.38
N PRO A 79 5.71 9.03 -4.30
CA PRO A 79 5.17 10.12 -5.09
C PRO A 79 4.57 11.25 -4.22
N HIS A 80 4.07 10.96 -3.01
CA HIS A 80 3.52 11.95 -2.09
C HIS A 80 4.52 13.06 -1.68
N LEU A 81 5.82 12.82 -1.80
CA LEU A 81 6.85 13.83 -1.52
C LEU A 81 7.04 14.84 -2.65
N HIS A 82 6.52 14.56 -3.84
CA HIS A 82 6.81 15.30 -5.06
C HIS A 82 5.57 15.73 -5.83
N ASP A 83 4.42 15.14 -5.54
CA ASP A 83 3.17 15.32 -6.25
C ASP A 83 2.02 15.59 -5.29
N GLY A 84 1.37 16.75 -5.48
CA GLY A 84 0.32 17.22 -4.60
C GLY A 84 -0.94 16.32 -4.61
N PHE A 85 -1.26 15.68 -5.74
CA PHE A 85 -2.41 14.78 -5.80
C PHE A 85 -2.12 13.48 -5.04
N SER A 86 -0.93 12.91 -5.21
CA SER A 86 -0.49 11.74 -4.43
C SER A 86 -0.49 12.03 -2.93
N LEU A 87 -0.08 13.24 -2.52
CA LEU A 87 -0.16 13.67 -1.13
C LEU A 87 -1.61 13.77 -0.64
N GLN A 88 -2.52 14.34 -1.45
CA GLN A 88 -3.95 14.40 -1.10
C GLN A 88 -4.56 13.01 -0.93
N MET A 89 -4.22 12.06 -1.80
CA MET A 89 -4.67 10.67 -1.70
C MET A 89 -4.17 9.99 -0.42
N MET A 90 -2.94 10.28 0.01
CA MET A 90 -2.41 9.79 1.30
C MET A 90 -3.18 10.37 2.50
N LYS A 91 -3.68 11.60 2.38
CA LYS A 91 -4.34 12.37 3.47
C LYS A 91 -5.86 12.30 3.43
N LEU A 92 -6.46 11.38 2.66
CA LEU A 92 -7.92 11.27 2.58
C LEU A 92 -8.55 11.17 3.97
N PRO A 93 -9.63 11.93 4.27
CA PRO A 93 -10.25 11.91 5.59
C PRO A 93 -10.65 10.51 6.06
N ILE A 94 -11.17 9.67 5.15
CA ILE A 94 -11.53 8.29 5.47
C ILE A 94 -10.30 7.47 5.92
N ILE A 95 -9.13 7.70 5.33
CA ILE A 95 -7.89 7.03 5.73
C ILE A 95 -7.41 7.57 7.07
N ARG A 96 -7.30 8.88 7.21
CA ARG A 96 -6.86 9.55 8.43
C ARG A 96 -7.68 9.10 9.65
N ASP A 97 -9.01 9.20 9.53
CA ASP A 97 -9.91 8.94 10.65
C ASP A 97 -9.98 7.45 10.99
N SER A 98 -9.93 6.56 9.96
CA SER A 98 -9.84 5.12 10.19
C SER A 98 -8.55 4.74 10.90
N LEU A 99 -7.41 5.28 10.47
CA LEU A 99 -6.12 5.02 11.11
C LEU A 99 -6.09 5.50 12.56
N ALA A 100 -6.63 6.69 12.84
CA ALA A 100 -6.72 7.20 14.21
C ALA A 100 -7.53 6.25 15.11
N GLN A 101 -8.60 5.65 14.58
CA GLN A 101 -9.42 4.70 15.30
C GLN A 101 -8.71 3.34 15.48
N LEU A 102 -8.01 2.83 14.45
CA LEU A 102 -7.28 1.55 14.50
C LEU A 102 -6.03 1.63 15.37
N LEU A 103 -5.33 2.76 15.38
CA LEU A 103 -4.09 2.96 16.12
C LEU A 103 -4.30 3.58 17.52
N GLY A 104 -5.51 4.05 17.80
CA GLY A 104 -5.88 4.68 19.08
C GLY A 104 -5.36 6.11 19.25
N ASP A 105 -4.72 6.69 18.23
CA ASP A 105 -4.17 8.06 18.23
C ASP A 105 -3.89 8.51 16.79
N GLU A 106 -3.44 9.75 16.61
CA GLU A 106 -3.09 10.33 15.32
C GLU A 106 -2.03 9.50 14.58
N ALA A 107 -2.26 9.31 13.29
CA ALA A 107 -1.32 8.67 12.39
C ALA A 107 -0.55 9.69 11.56
N VAL A 108 0.64 9.32 11.12
CA VAL A 108 1.46 10.06 10.16
C VAL A 108 1.85 9.16 9.00
N GLY A 109 1.84 9.72 7.79
CA GLY A 109 2.31 9.01 6.59
C GLY A 109 3.83 9.01 6.52
N ILE A 110 4.41 7.89 6.09
CA ILE A 110 5.87 7.72 6.00
C ILE A 110 6.37 7.26 4.64
N GLN A 111 5.54 6.54 3.89
CA GLN A 111 5.90 6.00 2.59
C GLN A 111 4.66 5.88 1.72
N SER A 112 4.82 6.01 0.41
CA SER A 112 3.78 5.63 -0.55
C SER A 112 4.37 4.99 -1.79
N MET A 113 3.58 4.14 -2.43
CA MET A 113 3.94 3.52 -3.71
C MET A 113 2.71 3.44 -4.61
N TYR A 114 2.88 3.83 -5.87
CA TYR A 114 1.88 3.54 -6.89
C TYR A 114 2.38 2.39 -7.75
N PHE A 115 1.68 1.27 -7.70
CA PHE A 115 2.04 0.07 -8.42
C PHE A 115 1.33 0.00 -9.78
N TYR A 116 2.12 -0.41 -10.78
CA TYR A 116 1.62 -0.80 -12.09
C TYR A 116 1.88 -2.29 -12.28
N LYS A 117 0.83 -3.07 -12.35
CA LYS A 117 0.95 -4.48 -12.72
C LYS A 117 0.23 -4.67 -14.05
N SER A 118 1.00 -4.56 -15.14
CA SER A 118 0.51 -4.85 -16.49
C SER A 118 0.19 -6.33 -16.66
N PRO A 119 -0.55 -6.70 -17.72
CA PRO A 119 -0.69 -8.10 -18.11
C PRO A 119 0.65 -8.83 -18.13
N GLY A 120 0.69 -10.02 -17.54
CA GLY A 120 1.89 -10.85 -17.43
C GLY A 120 2.89 -10.45 -16.34
N SER A 121 2.70 -9.32 -15.64
CA SER A 121 3.62 -8.88 -14.57
C SER A 121 3.64 -9.85 -13.40
N PRO A 122 4.83 -10.13 -12.81
CA PRO A 122 4.96 -11.02 -11.67
C PRO A 122 4.25 -10.49 -10.41
N GLY A 123 4.03 -11.38 -9.45
CA GLY A 123 3.53 -11.06 -8.14
C GLY A 123 4.61 -10.59 -7.19
N GLN A 124 4.23 -10.29 -5.96
CA GLN A 124 5.14 -10.12 -4.84
C GLN A 124 4.98 -11.33 -3.91
N ALA A 125 6.08 -12.00 -3.58
CA ALA A 125 6.08 -13.15 -2.69
C ALA A 125 5.51 -12.80 -1.31
N ALA A 126 5.10 -13.81 -0.56
CA ALA A 126 4.56 -13.62 0.79
C ALA A 126 5.60 -12.98 1.71
N HIS A 127 5.23 -11.88 2.35
CA HIS A 127 6.11 -11.10 3.21
C HIS A 127 5.31 -10.39 4.31
N GLN A 128 6.04 -9.77 5.22
CA GLN A 128 5.52 -8.92 6.28
C GLN A 128 6.20 -7.55 6.15
N ASP A 129 5.43 -6.47 6.10
CA ASP A 129 5.98 -5.12 5.92
C ASP A 129 6.94 -4.70 7.02
N TYR A 130 6.75 -5.22 8.24
CA TYR A 130 7.64 -4.97 9.37
C TYR A 130 9.09 -5.35 9.08
N TYR A 131 9.32 -6.38 8.28
CA TYR A 131 10.68 -6.77 7.86
C TYR A 131 11.43 -5.65 7.17
N TYR A 132 10.72 -4.81 6.40
CA TYR A 132 11.28 -3.69 5.67
C TYR A 132 11.22 -2.38 6.45
N ILE A 133 10.24 -2.22 7.34
CA ILE A 133 9.95 -0.95 8.04
C ILE A 133 9.75 -1.24 9.53
N ASP A 134 10.87 -1.43 10.24
CA ASP A 134 10.85 -1.54 11.72
C ASP A 134 10.50 -0.19 12.35
N ASN A 135 9.60 -0.21 13.33
CA ASN A 135 9.16 0.99 14.06
C ASN A 135 8.82 0.65 15.52
N LYS A 136 9.00 1.64 16.41
CA LYS A 136 8.77 1.47 17.86
C LYS A 136 8.00 2.66 18.45
N PRO A 137 6.86 2.43 19.16
CA PRO A 137 6.16 1.15 19.24
C PRO A 137 5.71 0.66 17.86
N ASN A 138 5.49 -0.67 17.72
CA ASN A 138 5.06 -1.27 16.46
C ASN A 138 3.60 -0.89 16.16
N THR A 139 3.41 0.10 15.30
CA THR A 139 2.10 0.64 14.93
C THR A 139 1.94 0.76 13.41
N LEU A 140 2.91 0.26 12.64
CA LEU A 140 2.86 0.38 11.18
C LEU A 140 1.62 -0.31 10.61
N THR A 141 0.86 0.44 9.85
CA THR A 141 -0.34 -0.01 9.14
C THR A 141 -0.28 0.51 7.71
N ALA A 142 -0.62 -0.34 6.76
CA ALA A 142 -0.78 0.08 5.38
C ALA A 142 -2.25 0.37 5.05
N ALA A 143 -2.48 1.39 4.20
CA ALA A 143 -3.74 1.56 3.48
C ALA A 143 -3.45 1.37 1.99
N TRP A 144 -4.04 0.33 1.40
CA TRP A 144 -3.90 -0.01 0.00
C TRP A 144 -5.22 0.28 -0.73
N ILE A 145 -5.18 1.24 -1.65
CA ILE A 145 -6.33 1.70 -2.44
C ILE A 145 -6.32 0.93 -3.77
N ALA A 146 -7.40 0.22 -4.05
CA ALA A 146 -7.63 -0.35 -5.36
C ALA A 146 -7.98 0.77 -6.34
N THR A 147 -7.11 1.05 -7.31
CA THR A 147 -7.39 2.05 -8.33
C THR A 147 -7.97 1.43 -9.61
N GLU A 148 -8.31 0.15 -9.54
CA GLU A 148 -9.05 -0.65 -10.53
C GLU A 148 -9.75 -1.80 -9.82
N ASP A 149 -10.64 -2.48 -10.52
CA ASP A 149 -11.17 -3.76 -10.07
C ASP A 149 -10.05 -4.78 -9.99
N VAL A 150 -9.91 -5.43 -8.84
CA VAL A 150 -8.84 -6.41 -8.60
C VAL A 150 -9.41 -7.74 -8.13
N ASP A 151 -8.95 -8.80 -8.75
CA ASP A 151 -9.33 -10.18 -8.49
C ASP A 151 -8.14 -11.13 -8.61
N GLU A 152 -8.41 -12.42 -8.51
CA GLU A 152 -7.37 -13.46 -8.56
C GLU A 152 -6.64 -13.51 -9.91
N GLU A 153 -7.33 -13.16 -11.01
CA GLU A 153 -6.76 -13.25 -12.35
C GLU A 153 -5.77 -12.12 -12.63
N ASN A 154 -6.10 -10.86 -12.23
CA ASN A 154 -5.21 -9.73 -12.45
C ASN A 154 -4.24 -9.49 -11.28
N GLY A 155 -4.23 -10.36 -10.27
CA GLY A 155 -3.24 -10.40 -9.20
C GLY A 155 -3.55 -9.49 -8.02
N CYS A 156 -4.73 -9.64 -7.41
CA CYS A 156 -5.11 -9.02 -6.15
C CYS A 156 -4.15 -9.38 -5.01
N LEU A 157 -4.33 -8.72 -3.86
CA LEU A 157 -3.66 -9.13 -2.63
C LEU A 157 -4.21 -10.47 -2.13
N TRP A 158 -3.32 -11.24 -1.51
CA TRP A 158 -3.63 -12.45 -0.76
C TRP A 158 -3.11 -12.28 0.65
N VAL A 159 -3.89 -12.66 1.64
CA VAL A 159 -3.55 -12.51 3.06
C VAL A 159 -3.73 -13.82 3.81
N ILE A 160 -2.96 -14.03 4.88
CA ILE A 160 -3.22 -15.09 5.86
C ILE A 160 -3.89 -14.41 7.07
N PRO A 161 -5.23 -14.50 7.22
CA PRO A 161 -5.93 -13.87 8.34
C PRO A 161 -5.37 -14.32 9.70
N GLY A 162 -5.17 -13.37 10.62
CA GLY A 162 -4.66 -13.66 11.97
C GLY A 162 -3.14 -13.85 12.07
N SER A 163 -2.41 -13.96 10.95
CA SER A 163 -0.96 -14.22 10.96
C SER A 163 -0.13 -13.13 11.64
N HIS A 164 -0.64 -11.91 11.74
CA HIS A 164 0.03 -10.81 12.45
C HIS A 164 0.23 -11.10 13.97
N LYS A 165 -0.53 -12.04 14.55
CA LYS A 165 -0.42 -12.48 15.95
C LYS A 165 0.75 -13.43 16.18
N GLU A 166 1.31 -14.01 15.13
CA GLU A 166 2.42 -14.96 15.21
C GLU A 166 3.79 -14.26 15.28
N GLY A 167 3.82 -12.93 15.13
CA GLY A 167 5.04 -12.14 15.12
C GLY A 167 5.74 -12.15 13.76
N LEU A 168 7.01 -11.67 13.76
CA LEU A 168 7.82 -11.62 12.56
C LEU A 168 8.45 -12.99 12.29
N LEU A 169 8.16 -13.54 11.11
CA LEU A 169 8.82 -14.76 10.63
C LEU A 169 10.18 -14.45 10.01
N PRO A 170 11.08 -15.45 9.90
CA PRO A 170 12.28 -15.32 9.09
C PRO A 170 11.94 -15.00 7.62
N HIS A 171 12.81 -14.24 6.96
CA HIS A 171 12.69 -13.91 5.55
C HIS A 171 13.96 -14.36 4.81
N GLY A 172 13.79 -14.81 3.59
CA GLY A 172 14.85 -15.22 2.70
C GLY A 172 14.56 -14.79 1.27
N ARG A 173 15.50 -15.01 0.38
CA ARG A 173 15.32 -14.64 -1.03
C ARG A 173 14.18 -15.42 -1.67
N VAL A 174 13.42 -14.73 -2.52
CA VAL A 174 12.36 -15.32 -3.33
C VAL A 174 12.88 -16.53 -4.10
N LYS A 175 12.19 -17.66 -3.98
CA LYS A 175 12.57 -18.93 -4.60
C LYS A 175 12.04 -19.07 -6.03
N ASP A 176 10.79 -18.61 -6.24
CA ASP A 176 10.15 -18.68 -7.56
C ASP A 176 10.10 -17.29 -8.23
N VAL A 177 11.19 -16.95 -8.93
CA VAL A 177 11.30 -15.69 -9.69
C VAL A 177 10.49 -15.70 -11.00
N SER A 178 9.87 -16.81 -11.39
CA SER A 178 8.95 -16.86 -12.55
C SER A 178 7.56 -16.33 -12.21
N GLU A 179 7.18 -16.42 -10.94
CA GLU A 179 5.89 -15.96 -10.42
C GLU A 179 6.00 -14.65 -9.63
N HIS A 180 7.19 -14.36 -9.06
CA HIS A 180 7.37 -13.24 -8.14
C HIS A 180 8.55 -12.33 -8.52
N GLU A 181 8.48 -11.10 -8.08
CA GLU A 181 9.52 -10.09 -8.26
C GLU A 181 10.83 -10.50 -7.54
N ALA A 182 11.92 -10.62 -8.28
CA ALA A 182 13.21 -11.08 -7.78
C ALA A 182 13.90 -10.13 -6.77
N TRP A 183 13.40 -8.89 -6.63
CA TRP A 183 13.96 -7.88 -5.72
C TRP A 183 13.33 -7.93 -4.32
N THR A 184 12.36 -8.81 -4.08
CA THR A 184 11.69 -8.96 -2.78
C THR A 184 12.23 -10.19 -2.05
N ASP A 185 12.08 -10.19 -0.72
CA ASP A 185 12.28 -11.38 0.11
C ASP A 185 10.93 -12.03 0.42
N GLU A 186 10.94 -13.31 0.74
CA GLU A 186 9.75 -14.08 1.11
C GLU A 186 9.82 -14.58 2.56
N THR A 187 8.66 -14.70 3.22
CA THR A 187 8.58 -15.33 4.55
C THR A 187 8.92 -16.81 4.47
N GLU A 188 9.73 -17.29 5.41
CA GLU A 188 10.03 -18.70 5.57
C GLU A 188 9.15 -19.34 6.66
N GLY A 189 8.61 -20.52 6.36
CA GLY A 189 7.79 -21.29 7.31
C GLY A 189 6.31 -20.90 7.36
N ALA A 190 5.85 -19.93 6.58
CA ALA A 190 4.43 -19.60 6.48
C ALA A 190 3.64 -20.71 5.78
N ASP A 191 2.48 -21.07 6.31
CA ASP A 191 1.54 -21.99 5.64
C ASP A 191 0.70 -21.23 4.59
N LEU A 192 1.23 -21.13 3.39
CA LEU A 192 0.60 -20.40 2.29
C LEU A 192 -0.73 -21.02 1.82
N SER A 193 -1.08 -22.24 2.24
CA SER A 193 -2.39 -22.83 1.95
C SER A 193 -3.55 -22.10 2.64
N LYS A 194 -3.25 -21.32 3.67
CA LYS A 194 -4.22 -20.50 4.42
C LYS A 194 -4.47 -19.12 3.79
N GLN A 195 -3.79 -18.78 2.72
CA GLN A 195 -4.00 -17.51 2.04
C GLN A 195 -5.39 -17.44 1.42
N ILE A 196 -6.04 -16.30 1.59
CA ILE A 196 -7.30 -15.97 0.92
C ILE A 196 -7.14 -14.73 0.04
N PRO A 197 -7.83 -14.64 -1.10
CA PRO A 197 -7.78 -13.48 -1.97
C PRO A 197 -8.57 -12.30 -1.39
N VAL A 198 -8.04 -11.10 -1.52
CA VAL A 198 -8.72 -9.84 -1.19
C VAL A 198 -9.23 -9.22 -2.49
N VAL A 199 -10.39 -9.69 -2.94
CA VAL A 199 -11.06 -9.17 -4.15
C VAL A 199 -11.70 -7.83 -3.82
N MET A 200 -11.41 -6.81 -4.63
CA MET A 200 -11.88 -5.43 -4.42
C MET A 200 -12.32 -4.78 -5.72
N LYS A 201 -13.19 -3.78 -5.58
CA LYS A 201 -13.58 -2.88 -6.65
C LYS A 201 -12.73 -1.62 -6.62
N SER A 202 -12.66 -0.93 -7.75
CA SER A 202 -12.07 0.41 -7.83
C SER A 202 -12.66 1.31 -6.74
N GLY A 203 -11.80 1.98 -5.97
CA GLY A 203 -12.20 2.83 -4.85
C GLY A 203 -12.32 2.12 -3.49
N ASP A 204 -12.22 0.80 -3.42
CA ASP A 204 -12.11 0.09 -2.15
C ASP A 204 -10.74 0.33 -1.51
N ILE A 205 -10.68 0.30 -0.18
CA ILE A 205 -9.45 0.47 0.60
C ILE A 205 -9.29 -0.73 1.52
N VAL A 206 -8.14 -1.38 1.51
CA VAL A 206 -7.79 -2.36 2.54
C VAL A 206 -6.74 -1.78 3.47
N PHE A 207 -7.04 -1.82 4.78
CA PHE A 207 -6.06 -1.58 5.84
C PHE A 207 -5.50 -2.92 6.30
N PHE A 208 -4.18 -3.00 6.50
CA PHE A 208 -3.58 -4.21 7.02
C PHE A 208 -2.39 -3.92 7.93
N HIS A 209 -2.25 -4.77 8.95
CA HIS A 209 -1.20 -4.72 9.94
C HIS A 209 0.15 -5.14 9.33
N ASN A 210 1.22 -4.50 9.72
CA ASN A 210 2.56 -4.73 9.16
C ASN A 210 3.13 -6.15 9.37
N LEU A 211 2.64 -6.87 10.37
CA LEU A 211 2.98 -8.27 10.60
C LEU A 211 2.03 -9.25 9.89
N LEU A 212 1.00 -8.76 9.18
CA LEU A 212 0.16 -9.61 8.37
C LEU A 212 0.96 -10.19 7.21
N ILE A 213 0.98 -11.51 7.09
CA ILE A 213 1.58 -12.18 5.94
C ILE A 213 0.68 -11.94 4.74
N HIS A 214 1.22 -11.26 3.75
CA HIS A 214 0.49 -10.94 2.53
C HIS A 214 1.37 -11.08 1.29
N SER A 215 0.72 -11.26 0.17
CA SER A 215 1.38 -11.44 -1.12
C SER A 215 0.52 -10.88 -2.25
N SER A 216 1.01 -10.93 -3.46
CA SER A 216 0.18 -10.83 -4.66
C SER A 216 0.66 -11.83 -5.70
N LYS A 217 -0.27 -12.38 -6.47
CA LYS A 217 0.06 -13.30 -7.56
C LYS A 217 0.34 -12.56 -8.86
N LYS A 218 0.88 -13.26 -9.84
CA LYS A 218 1.10 -12.78 -11.19
C LYS A 218 -0.22 -12.33 -11.82
N ASN A 219 -0.19 -11.24 -12.58
CA ASN A 219 -1.31 -10.87 -13.43
C ASN A 219 -1.35 -11.81 -14.64
N ARG A 220 -2.37 -12.68 -14.70
CA ARG A 220 -2.54 -13.70 -15.73
C ARG A 220 -3.51 -13.29 -16.84
N THR A 221 -4.03 -12.04 -16.77
CA THR A 221 -4.91 -11.52 -17.82
C THR A 221 -4.09 -11.01 -18.99
N ASP A 222 -4.73 -10.93 -20.16
CA ASP A 222 -4.10 -10.46 -21.40
C ASP A 222 -4.24 -8.93 -21.58
N ASP A 223 -5.23 -8.31 -20.92
CA ASP A 223 -5.66 -6.93 -21.18
C ASP A 223 -5.91 -6.08 -19.93
N ARG A 224 -6.08 -6.69 -18.75
CA ARG A 224 -6.39 -5.94 -17.52
C ARG A 224 -5.14 -5.57 -16.74
N TRP A 225 -5.04 -4.29 -16.39
CA TRP A 225 -4.06 -3.81 -15.44
C TRP A 225 -4.51 -4.11 -14.00
N ARG A 226 -3.55 -4.15 -13.08
CA ARG A 226 -3.79 -4.08 -11.66
C ARG A 226 -2.97 -2.93 -11.09
N ARG A 227 -3.57 -1.76 -11.06
CA ARG A 227 -2.98 -0.56 -10.46
C ARG A 227 -3.47 -0.37 -9.04
N SER A 228 -2.64 0.20 -8.21
CA SER A 228 -2.96 0.45 -6.81
C SER A 228 -2.07 1.52 -6.20
N TYR A 229 -2.60 2.21 -5.21
CA TYR A 229 -1.83 3.16 -4.41
C TYR A 229 -1.79 2.70 -2.97
N VAL A 230 -0.61 2.35 -2.46
CA VAL A 230 -0.40 1.95 -1.07
C VAL A 230 0.36 3.02 -0.33
N CYS A 231 -0.09 3.34 0.87
CA CYS A 231 0.57 4.24 1.79
C CYS A 231 0.81 3.52 3.12
N HIS A 232 1.96 3.77 3.72
CA HIS A 232 2.34 3.26 5.03
C HIS A 232 2.28 4.37 6.06
N TYR A 233 1.72 4.04 7.22
CA TYR A 233 1.47 4.96 8.31
C TYR A 233 1.95 4.35 9.62
N ILE A 234 2.37 5.22 10.52
CA ILE A 234 2.66 4.88 11.91
C ILE A 234 1.91 5.85 12.82
N ARG A 235 1.71 5.48 14.06
CA ARG A 235 1.24 6.42 15.06
C ARG A 235 2.29 7.54 15.24
N HIS A 236 1.86 8.75 15.48
CA HIS A 236 2.73 9.94 15.49
C HIS A 236 3.91 9.84 16.47
N ASP A 237 3.74 9.12 17.58
CA ASP A 237 4.76 8.88 18.63
C ASP A 237 5.74 7.73 18.29
N SER A 238 5.46 6.93 17.25
CA SER A 238 6.37 5.86 16.83
C SER A 238 7.62 6.43 16.16
N THR A 239 8.75 5.78 16.37
CA THR A 239 10.05 6.12 15.77
C THR A 239 10.43 5.11 14.70
N ILE A 240 11.18 5.55 13.69
CA ILE A 240 11.75 4.73 12.62
C ILE A 240 13.23 5.06 12.52
N GLU A 241 14.07 4.03 12.39
CA GLU A 241 15.53 4.24 12.24
C GLU A 241 15.94 4.46 10.78
N ARG A 242 15.18 3.96 9.81
CA ARG A 242 15.45 4.15 8.38
C ARG A 242 15.40 5.63 8.00
N GLU A 243 16.54 6.18 7.56
CA GLU A 243 16.69 7.62 7.23
C GLU A 243 15.73 8.08 6.11
N ASP A 244 15.52 7.23 5.10
CA ASP A 244 14.64 7.54 3.96
C ASP A 244 13.14 7.60 4.32
N LEU A 245 12.75 7.16 5.53
CA LEU A 245 11.38 7.15 6.03
C LEU A 245 11.16 8.11 7.22
N LYS A 246 12.15 8.89 7.61
CA LYS A 246 12.03 9.82 8.75
C LYS A 246 11.14 11.03 8.47
N ASN A 247 10.81 11.31 7.21
CA ASN A 247 9.88 12.37 6.86
C ASN A 247 8.45 11.95 7.17
N LYS A 248 7.99 12.31 8.36
CA LYS A 248 6.62 12.06 8.81
C LYS A 248 5.69 13.13 8.24
N ILE A 249 4.68 12.71 7.52
CA ILE A 249 3.65 13.59 6.94
C ILE A 249 2.44 13.61 7.86
N SER A 250 2.14 14.75 8.48
CA SER A 250 0.89 14.92 9.22
C SER A 250 -0.31 14.74 8.27
N LEU A 251 -1.32 14.03 8.73
CA LEU A 251 -2.56 13.81 7.99
C LEU A 251 -3.61 14.92 8.26
N LEU A 252 -3.31 15.82 9.17
CA LEU A 252 -4.13 17.00 9.47
C LEU A 252 -3.88 18.12 8.45
#